data_554f194b56d434f027aa2b56d7a3a550
#
_entry.id   554f194b56d434f027aa2b56d7a3a550
#
_cell.length_a   1.000
_cell.length_b   1.000
_cell.length_c   1.000
_cell.angle_alpha   90.00
_cell.angle_beta   90.00
_cell.angle_gamma   90.00
#
_symmetry.space_group_name_H-M   'P 1'
#
loop_
_entity.id
_entity.type
_entity.pdbx_description
1 polymer ?
#
loop_
_entity_poly.entity_id
_entity_poly.type
_entity_poly.pdbx_seq_one_letter_code
_entity_poly.pdbx_strand_id
1 'polypeptide(L)'
;MNTFYLRVISSNKIFFDGRAEKIVLPLEDGEKAVLAHHENMVIATSIGEIRITTSKGEQVIGVVGEGFVQIVNNRVVLIVDSAEKPEDIDRVRANEAKIRAEERLRQKELSLIHISEPTRPRLI
;
A
#
# COMPACT_ATOMS: atom_id res chain seq x y z
N MET A 1 -1.70 24.48 16.80
CA MET A 1 -2.08 23.47 15.83
C MET A 1 -1.83 22.10 16.40
N ASN A 2 -2.80 21.22 16.25
CA ASN A 2 -2.67 19.88 16.78
C ASN A 2 -1.99 18.98 15.74
N THR A 3 -0.84 18.44 16.11
CA THR A 3 -0.11 17.52 15.24
C THR A 3 0.28 16.28 16.02
N PHE A 4 0.66 15.25 15.29
CA PHE A 4 1.18 14.02 15.86
C PHE A 4 2.46 13.64 15.13
N TYR A 5 3.27 12.81 15.77
CA TYR A 5 4.45 12.27 15.14
C TYR A 5 4.02 11.11 14.24
N LEU A 6 4.45 11.16 12.98
CA LEU A 6 4.08 10.13 12.01
C LEU A 6 5.33 9.54 11.37
N ARG A 7 5.38 8.22 11.35
CA ARG A 7 6.42 7.50 10.63
C ARG A 7 5.76 6.44 9.76
N VAL A 8 6.10 6.43 8.48
CA VAL A 8 5.64 5.41 7.54
C VAL A 8 6.85 4.62 7.09
N ILE A 9 6.85 3.33 7.42
CA ILE A 9 8.00 2.44 7.17
C ILE A 9 7.57 1.33 6.23
N SER A 10 8.33 1.14 5.16
CA SER A 10 8.18 -0.04 4.30
C SER A 10 9.33 -1.01 4.58
N SER A 11 9.29 -2.16 3.95
CA SER A 11 10.25 -3.22 4.25
C SER A 11 11.71 -2.82 4.04
N ASN A 12 11.98 -1.83 3.21
CA ASN A 12 13.34 -1.45 2.88
C ASN A 12 13.64 0.03 2.99
N LYS A 13 12.69 0.84 3.45
CA LYS A 13 12.93 2.29 3.55
C LYS A 13 11.91 2.97 4.45
N ILE A 14 12.24 4.19 4.86
CA ILE A 14 11.31 5.06 5.55
C ILE A 14 10.69 5.98 4.50
N PHE A 15 9.38 5.91 4.33
CA PHE A 15 8.67 6.72 3.36
C PHE A 15 8.41 8.12 3.89
N PHE A 16 8.06 8.25 5.17
CA PHE A 16 7.77 9.53 5.80
C PHE A 16 8.19 9.48 7.26
N ASP A 17 8.74 10.58 7.75
CA ASP A 17 9.15 10.70 9.15
C ASP A 17 9.05 12.17 9.55
N GLY A 18 8.05 12.52 10.32
CA GLY A 18 7.86 13.90 10.73
C GLY A 18 6.53 14.15 11.41
N ARG A 19 6.20 15.43 11.57
CA ARG A 19 4.94 15.84 12.18
C ARG A 19 3.85 15.97 11.12
N ALA A 20 2.66 15.54 11.47
CA ALA A 20 1.51 15.59 10.55
C ALA A 20 0.27 16.05 11.29
N GLU A 21 -0.66 16.62 10.55
CA GLU A 21 -1.97 17.02 11.10
C GLU A 21 -2.99 15.90 10.88
N LYS A 22 -2.83 15.14 9.80
CA LYS A 22 -3.79 14.10 9.44
C LYS A 22 -3.14 13.07 8.54
N ILE A 23 -3.57 11.83 8.66
CA ILE A 23 -3.26 10.80 7.68
C ILE A 23 -4.56 10.04 7.37
N VAL A 24 -4.83 9.83 6.09
CA VAL A 24 -5.96 9.02 5.64
C VAL A 24 -5.42 7.67 5.20
N LEU A 25 -5.97 6.62 5.78
CA LEU A 25 -5.49 5.24 5.59
C LEU A 25 -6.51 4.42 4.80
N PRO A 26 -6.06 3.53 3.90
CA PRO A 26 -6.97 2.62 3.23
C PRO A 26 -7.29 1.43 4.13
N LEU A 27 -8.56 1.13 4.29
CA LEU A 27 -9.02 -0.03 5.03
C LEU A 27 -9.84 -0.90 4.08
N GLU A 28 -10.06 -2.15 4.47
CA GLU A 28 -10.81 -3.08 3.64
C GLU A 28 -12.20 -2.58 3.29
N ASP A 29 -12.84 -1.88 4.22
CA ASP A 29 -14.20 -1.39 4.02
C ASP A 29 -14.26 0.13 3.79
N GLY A 30 -13.15 0.75 3.42
CA GLY A 30 -13.15 2.18 3.14
C GLY A 30 -11.88 2.86 3.58
N GLU A 31 -12.00 4.10 4.03
CA GLU A 31 -10.86 4.89 4.48
C GLU A 31 -11.08 5.37 5.90
N LYS A 32 -9.99 5.57 6.62
CA LYS A 32 -10.04 6.14 7.96
C LYS A 32 -9.04 7.26 8.09
N ALA A 33 -9.49 8.40 8.61
CA ALA A 33 -8.61 9.53 8.89
C ALA A 33 -8.15 9.45 10.35
N VAL A 34 -6.85 9.64 10.57
CA VAL A 34 -6.26 9.70 11.89
C VAL A 34 -5.77 11.11 12.12
N LEU A 35 -6.23 11.69 13.22
CA LEU A 35 -5.90 13.06 13.59
C LEU A 35 -5.10 13.04 14.90
N ALA A 36 -4.62 14.22 15.30
CA ALA A 36 -3.89 14.33 16.55
C ALA A 36 -4.74 13.89 17.74
N HIS A 37 -4.10 13.31 18.72
CA HIS A 37 -4.74 12.83 19.96
C HIS A 37 -5.76 11.72 19.75
N HIS A 38 -5.58 10.94 18.70
CA HIS A 38 -6.38 9.75 18.48
C HIS A 38 -6.12 8.73 19.60
N GLU A 39 -7.14 7.97 19.96
CA GLU A 39 -6.97 6.97 21.01
C GLU A 39 -5.99 5.87 20.57
N ASN A 40 -5.34 5.25 21.53
CA ASN A 40 -4.37 4.20 21.25
C ASN A 40 -5.05 2.99 20.63
N MET A 41 -4.52 2.51 19.51
CA MET A 41 -5.06 1.31 18.86
C MET A 41 -4.11 0.81 17.78
N VAL A 42 -4.38 -0.40 17.31
CA VAL A 42 -3.68 -1.00 16.17
C VAL A 42 -4.75 -1.33 15.14
N ILE A 43 -4.54 -0.91 13.91
CA ILE A 43 -5.51 -1.10 12.82
C ILE A 43 -4.80 -1.76 11.65
N ALA A 44 -5.39 -2.82 11.09
CA ALA A 44 -4.89 -3.42 9.86
C ALA A 44 -5.27 -2.54 8.67
N THR A 45 -4.34 -2.32 7.77
CA THR A 45 -4.57 -1.49 6.60
C THR A 45 -4.50 -2.33 5.33
N SER A 46 -5.24 -1.91 4.32
CA SER A 46 -5.30 -2.59 3.04
C SER A 46 -4.41 -1.93 2.02
N ILE A 47 -4.23 -2.57 0.88
CA ILE A 47 -3.53 -1.96 -0.25
C ILE A 47 -4.32 -0.74 -0.71
N GLY A 48 -3.65 0.37 -0.89
CA GLY A 48 -4.32 1.57 -1.36
C GLY A 48 -3.44 2.80 -1.24
N GLU A 49 -4.11 3.95 -1.27
CA GLU A 49 -3.43 5.23 -1.23
C GLU A 49 -3.54 5.83 0.16
N ILE A 50 -2.42 6.33 0.67
CA ILE A 50 -2.41 7.13 1.89
C ILE A 50 -2.24 8.60 1.53
N ARG A 51 -2.86 9.47 2.31
CA ARG A 51 -2.73 10.91 2.15
C ARG A 51 -2.33 11.50 3.49
N ILE A 52 -1.19 12.15 3.50
CA ILE A 52 -0.64 12.75 4.70
C ILE A 52 -0.71 14.27 4.57
N THR A 53 -1.32 14.93 5.54
CA THR A 53 -1.27 16.39 5.62
C THR A 53 -0.20 16.73 6.64
N THR A 54 0.87 17.37 6.20
CA THR A 54 2.00 17.69 7.09
C THR A 54 1.65 18.85 8.01
N SER A 55 2.50 19.07 9.00
CA SER A 55 2.31 20.19 9.94
C SER A 55 2.36 21.54 9.24
N LYS A 56 2.90 21.61 8.05
CA LYS A 56 2.97 22.83 7.24
C LYS A 56 1.81 22.96 6.28
N GLY A 57 0.87 22.01 6.29
CA GLY A 57 -0.27 22.04 5.40
C GLY A 57 -0.02 21.43 4.02
N GLU A 58 1.17 20.90 3.79
CA GLU A 58 1.48 20.24 2.53
C GLU A 58 0.87 18.85 2.51
N GLN A 59 0.56 18.36 1.32
CA GLN A 59 -0.02 17.04 1.17
C GLN A 59 0.99 16.08 0.54
N VAL A 60 1.20 14.94 1.19
CA VAL A 60 2.08 13.88 0.69
C VAL A 60 1.20 12.68 0.41
N ILE A 61 1.26 12.18 -0.81
CA ILE A 61 0.45 11.03 -1.23
C ILE A 61 1.38 9.86 -1.46
N GLY A 62 0.98 8.69 -0.97
CA GLY A 62 1.73 7.47 -1.17
C GLY A 62 0.80 6.32 -1.51
N VAL A 63 1.31 5.37 -2.27
CA VAL A 63 0.60 4.12 -2.55
C VAL A 63 1.30 3.03 -1.76
N VAL A 64 0.54 2.32 -0.94
CA VAL A 64 1.10 1.36 0.01
C VAL A 64 0.49 -0.01 -0.17
N GLY A 65 1.26 -1.04 0.16
CA GLY A 65 0.76 -2.39 0.27
C GLY A 65 0.08 -2.62 1.60
N GLU A 66 -0.26 -3.86 1.87
CA GLU A 66 -0.90 -4.21 3.13
C GLU A 66 0.04 -3.97 4.30
N GLY A 67 -0.53 -3.66 5.45
CA GLY A 67 0.24 -3.45 6.65
C GLY A 67 -0.66 -3.19 7.85
N PHE A 68 -0.11 -2.51 8.82
CA PHE A 68 -0.88 -2.10 9.99
C PHE A 68 -0.34 -0.78 10.52
N VAL A 69 -1.21 -0.06 11.20
CA VAL A 69 -0.85 1.20 11.84
C VAL A 69 -0.99 1.03 13.34
N GLN A 70 -0.01 1.54 14.07
CA GLN A 70 -0.02 1.55 15.52
C GLN A 70 -0.10 2.98 16.02
N ILE A 71 -1.09 3.27 16.84
CA ILE A 71 -1.30 4.61 17.41
C ILE A 71 -1.10 4.50 18.91
N VAL A 72 -0.08 5.16 19.44
CA VAL A 72 0.25 5.14 20.84
C VAL A 72 0.71 6.52 21.29
N ASN A 73 -0.02 7.11 22.23
CA ASN A 73 0.36 8.37 22.86
C ASN A 73 0.70 9.47 21.84
N ASN A 74 -0.19 9.68 20.89
CA ASN A 74 -0.06 10.69 19.83
C ASN A 74 1.12 10.44 18.89
N ARG A 75 1.53 9.18 18.78
CA ARG A 75 2.55 8.75 17.82
C ARG A 75 1.92 7.69 16.91
N VAL A 76 2.08 7.88 15.63
CA VAL A 76 1.50 6.99 14.63
C VAL A 76 2.63 6.37 13.82
N VAL A 77 2.68 5.05 13.81
CA VAL A 77 3.65 4.30 13.02
C VAL A 77 2.87 3.40 12.07
N LEU A 78 3.05 3.62 10.79
CA LEU A 78 2.44 2.79 9.74
C LEU A 78 3.53 1.90 9.17
N ILE A 79 3.33 0.59 9.25
CA ILE A 79 4.27 -0.40 8.73
C ILE A 79 3.59 -1.14 7.59
N VAL A 80 4.18 -1.08 6.40
CA VAL A 80 3.59 -1.64 5.19
C VAL A 80 4.63 -2.44 4.41
N ASP A 81 4.15 -3.31 3.54
CA ASP A 81 5.04 -4.10 2.68
C ASP A 81 5.81 -3.22 1.71
N SER A 82 5.15 -2.21 1.19
CA SER A 82 5.76 -1.30 0.22
C SER A 82 5.12 0.06 0.34
N ALA A 83 5.88 1.09 0.01
CA ALA A 83 5.38 2.47 -0.02
C ALA A 83 6.11 3.21 -1.13
N GLU A 84 5.36 3.75 -2.07
CA GLU A 84 5.92 4.45 -3.21
C GLU A 84 5.16 5.74 -3.47
N LYS A 85 5.83 6.72 -4.05
CA LYS A 85 5.15 7.92 -4.50
C LYS A 85 4.41 7.63 -5.81
N PRO A 86 3.25 8.26 -6.05
CA PRO A 86 2.48 7.97 -7.26
C PRO A 86 3.29 8.15 -8.55
N GLU A 87 4.12 9.16 -8.62
CA GLU A 87 4.93 9.43 -9.81
C GLU A 87 5.97 8.34 -10.08
N ASP A 88 6.45 7.66 -9.03
CA ASP A 88 7.37 6.54 -9.19
C ASP A 88 6.62 5.28 -9.59
N ILE A 89 5.37 5.15 -9.14
CA ILE A 89 4.57 3.97 -9.38
C ILE A 89 4.10 3.86 -10.82
N ASP A 90 3.86 4.98 -11.49
CA ASP A 90 3.37 4.94 -12.86
C ASP A 90 4.29 4.12 -13.77
N ARG A 91 5.60 4.23 -13.59
CA ARG A 91 6.54 3.43 -14.38
C ARG A 91 6.59 1.97 -13.94
N VAL A 92 6.66 1.74 -12.64
CA VAL A 92 6.75 0.38 -12.10
C VAL A 92 5.47 -0.39 -12.38
N ARG A 93 4.33 0.24 -12.19
CA ARG A 93 3.04 -0.39 -12.41
C ARG A 93 2.83 -0.75 -13.88
N ALA A 94 3.26 0.10 -14.80
CA ALA A 94 3.15 -0.19 -16.22
C ALA A 94 3.95 -1.43 -16.58
N ASN A 95 5.17 -1.55 -16.06
CA ASN A 95 6.00 -2.72 -16.29
C ASN A 95 5.38 -3.98 -15.68
N GLU A 96 4.92 -3.91 -14.46
CA GLU A 96 4.32 -5.05 -13.79
C GLU A 96 3.05 -5.51 -14.48
N ALA A 97 2.23 -4.58 -14.93
CA ALA A 97 1.02 -4.92 -15.65
C ALA A 97 1.33 -5.63 -16.95
N LYS A 98 2.35 -5.17 -17.66
CA LYS A 98 2.78 -5.79 -18.89
C LYS A 98 3.28 -7.21 -18.67
N ILE A 99 4.13 -7.40 -17.67
CA ILE A 99 4.67 -8.72 -17.33
C ILE A 99 3.55 -9.67 -16.94
N ARG A 100 2.62 -9.22 -16.12
CA ARG A 100 1.51 -10.06 -15.69
C ARG A 100 0.59 -10.45 -16.85
N ALA A 101 0.35 -9.54 -17.77
CA ALA A 101 -0.47 -9.83 -18.94
C ALA A 101 0.19 -10.88 -19.82
N GLU A 102 1.50 -10.76 -20.03
CA GLU A 102 2.26 -11.72 -20.81
C GLU A 102 2.24 -13.11 -20.17
N GLU A 103 2.40 -13.16 -18.85
CA GLU A 103 2.36 -14.43 -18.12
C GLU A 103 0.98 -15.08 -18.20
N ARG A 104 -0.08 -14.30 -18.09
CA ARG A 104 -1.43 -14.83 -18.17
C ARG A 104 -1.73 -15.40 -19.54
N LEU A 105 -1.29 -14.74 -20.60
CA LEU A 105 -1.47 -15.25 -21.94
C LEU A 105 -0.72 -16.56 -22.14
N ARG A 106 0.51 -16.64 -21.62
CA ARG A 106 1.30 -17.86 -21.71
C ARG A 106 0.62 -19.01 -20.98
N GLN A 107 0.12 -18.77 -19.78
CA GLN A 107 -0.58 -19.79 -19.02
C GLN A 107 -1.84 -20.26 -19.71
N LYS A 108 -2.56 -19.34 -20.32
CA LYS A 108 -3.77 -19.66 -21.04
C LYS A 108 -3.48 -20.55 -22.25
N GLU A 109 -2.42 -20.26 -22.99
CA GLU A 109 -2.01 -21.08 -24.10
C GLU A 109 -1.63 -22.49 -23.66
N LEU A 110 -0.88 -22.61 -22.58
CA LEU A 110 -0.51 -23.90 -22.02
C LEU A 110 -1.72 -24.67 -21.54
N SER A 111 -2.68 -24.00 -20.93
CA SER A 111 -3.91 -24.64 -20.48
C SER A 111 -4.71 -25.21 -21.65
N LEU A 112 -4.79 -24.49 -22.75
CA LEU A 112 -5.50 -24.97 -23.92
C LEU A 112 -4.83 -26.19 -24.51
N ILE A 113 -3.51 -26.22 -24.51
CA ILE A 113 -2.78 -27.39 -24.98
C ILE A 113 -2.98 -28.57 -24.05
N HIS A 114 -2.96 -28.36 -22.76
CA HIS A 114 -3.15 -29.42 -21.77
C HIS A 114 -4.56 -29.95 -21.73
N ILE A 115 -5.55 -29.11 -21.98
CA ILE A 115 -6.92 -29.54 -21.98
C ILE A 115 -7.20 -30.52 -23.11
N SER A 116 -6.49 -30.37 -24.20
CA SER A 116 -6.69 -31.30 -25.32
C SER A 116 -6.19 -32.67 -24.97
N GLU A 117 -5.46 -32.87 -23.85
CA GLU A 117 -5.10 -34.14 -23.40
C GLU A 117 -5.33 -34.20 -21.99
N PRO A 118 -5.89 -34.01 -21.39
CA PRO A 118 -5.97 -33.78 -20.05
C PRO A 118 -4.86 -34.14 -19.24
N THR A 119 -4.30 -33.88 -19.51
CA THR A 119 -3.64 -33.58 -18.83
C THR A 119 -3.08 -33.19 -18.36
N ARG A 120 -2.84 -33.08 -18.66
CA ARG A 120 -2.26 -32.46 -18.30
C ARG A 120 -2.09 -31.79 -17.64
N PRO A 121 -2.10 -31.94 -17.29
CA PRO A 121 -1.95 -30.92 -16.88
C PRO A 121 -1.32 -30.30 -16.42
N ARG A 122 -0.82 -30.40 -16.83
CA ARG A 122 -0.11 -29.78 -16.62
C ARG A 122 0.21 -29.08 -16.27
N LEU A 123 0.44 -29.02 -16.52
CA LEU A 123 0.93 -28.28 -16.49
C LEU A 123 0.91 -27.56 -16.05
N ILE A 124 0.65 -27.66 -15.87
CA ILE A 124 0.77 -26.92 -15.57
C ILE A 124 1.01 -26.41 -15.13
#